data_dddb61db440f618316ca60e4303ceda2
#
_entry.id   dddb61db440f618316ca60e4303ceda2
#
_cell.length_a   1.000
_cell.length_b   1.000
_cell.length_c   1.000
_cell.angle_alpha   90.00
_cell.angle_beta   90.00
_cell.angle_gamma   90.00
#
_symmetry.space_group_name_H-M   'P 1'
#
loop_
_entity.id
_entity.type
_entity.pdbx_description
1 polymer ?
#
loop_
_entity_poly.entity_id
_entity_poly.type
_entity_poly.pdbx_seq_one_letter_code
_entity_poly.pdbx_strand_id
1 'polypeptide(L)'
;MCGTFEYGLNAAAKEFDGKNKYIRITDIDDASREFLLSDLSSPDICLDGMSKYLLSSGDIVFARTGASVGKTYIYRENDGIVYFAGFLIRAKVNQDNDAEFVFQSTLSPSYEKYIRITSQRSGQPGVNAQEYGEYDLFAPSKEEQQRIGHFLRGIDNLITLHQRKG
;
A
#
# COMPACT_ATOMS: atom_id res chain seq x y z
N MET A 1 -4.28 9.67 11.39
CA MET A 1 -3.10 8.83 11.59
C MET A 1 -2.06 8.98 10.47
N CYS A 2 -2.46 9.31 9.27
CA CYS A 2 -1.56 9.63 8.17
C CYS A 2 -1.44 11.15 7.99
N GLY A 3 -0.23 11.63 7.61
CA GLY A 3 0.02 13.06 7.42
C GLY A 3 -0.36 13.55 6.03
N THR A 4 0.09 12.86 4.99
CA THR A 4 -0.09 13.25 3.59
C THR A 4 -0.54 12.06 2.76
N PHE A 5 -1.39 12.35 1.75
CA PHE A 5 -1.82 11.40 0.73
C PHE A 5 -1.40 11.93 -0.64
N GLU A 6 -0.59 11.19 -1.35
CA GLU A 6 0.04 11.63 -2.60
C GLU A 6 -0.20 10.61 -3.72
N TYR A 7 -0.54 11.13 -4.90
CA TYR A 7 -0.70 10.29 -6.10
C TYR A 7 0.64 9.83 -6.64
N GLY A 8 0.66 8.62 -7.20
CA GLY A 8 1.86 8.02 -7.77
C GLY A 8 2.28 8.60 -9.12
N LEU A 9 3.38 8.06 -9.62
CA LEU A 9 4.01 8.45 -10.89
C LEU A 9 3.12 8.03 -12.07
N ASN A 10 2.75 8.99 -12.91
CA ASN A 10 2.03 8.73 -14.14
C ASN A 10 3.01 8.44 -15.29
N ALA A 11 3.46 7.21 -15.38
CA ALA A 11 4.34 6.73 -16.43
C ALA A 11 3.91 5.34 -16.89
N ALA A 12 4.24 4.97 -18.13
CA ALA A 12 4.11 3.61 -18.59
C ALA A 12 5.08 2.68 -17.85
N ALA A 13 4.80 1.40 -17.84
CA ALA A 13 5.73 0.39 -17.36
C ALA A 13 6.55 -0.15 -18.54
N LYS A 14 7.83 -0.41 -18.30
CA LYS A 14 8.73 -1.13 -19.20
C LYS A 14 9.33 -2.35 -18.52
N GLU A 15 10.05 -3.16 -19.28
CA GLU A 15 10.83 -4.28 -18.75
C GLU A 15 11.73 -3.83 -17.59
N PHE A 16 11.84 -4.69 -16.58
CA PHE A 16 12.63 -4.39 -15.38
C PHE A 16 14.10 -4.14 -15.70
N ASP A 17 14.60 -2.98 -15.29
CA ASP A 17 15.96 -2.53 -15.55
C ASP A 17 17.03 -3.15 -14.62
N GLY A 18 16.60 -4.07 -13.72
CA GLY A 18 17.48 -4.71 -12.75
C GLY A 18 17.65 -3.94 -11.44
N LYS A 19 17.08 -2.72 -11.31
CA LYS A 19 17.27 -1.86 -10.14
C LYS A 19 16.00 -1.17 -9.67
N ASN A 20 15.32 -0.47 -10.56
CA ASN A 20 14.19 0.40 -10.24
C ASN A 20 12.87 -0.32 -10.45
N LYS A 21 12.25 -0.79 -9.38
CA LYS A 21 10.95 -1.47 -9.42
C LYS A 21 9.82 -0.45 -9.52
N TYR A 22 8.74 -0.82 -10.21
CA TYR A 22 7.54 -0.02 -10.38
C TYR A 22 6.33 -0.80 -9.90
N ILE A 23 5.77 -0.45 -8.74
CA ILE A 23 4.62 -1.13 -8.19
C ILE A 23 3.32 -0.55 -8.75
N ARG A 24 2.49 -1.43 -9.32
CA ARG A 24 1.15 -1.14 -9.85
C ARG A 24 0.11 -1.88 -9.00
N ILE A 25 -1.17 -1.59 -9.20
CA ILE A 25 -2.27 -2.30 -8.50
C ILE A 25 -2.18 -3.82 -8.70
N THR A 26 -1.84 -4.26 -9.91
CA THR A 26 -1.73 -5.68 -10.28
C THR A 26 -0.53 -6.39 -9.66
N ASP A 27 0.44 -5.65 -9.16
CA ASP A 27 1.67 -6.20 -8.57
C ASP A 27 1.53 -6.41 -7.05
N ILE A 28 0.36 -6.13 -6.48
CA ILE A 28 0.04 -6.38 -5.08
C ILE A 28 -0.80 -7.65 -4.99
N ASP A 29 -0.31 -8.66 -4.29
CA ASP A 29 -1.02 -9.91 -4.07
C ASP A 29 -2.34 -9.70 -3.32
N ASP A 30 -3.41 -10.36 -3.76
CA ASP A 30 -4.74 -10.15 -3.19
C ASP A 30 -4.88 -10.72 -1.77
N ALA A 31 -4.20 -11.82 -1.47
CA ALA A 31 -4.30 -12.50 -0.19
C ALA A 31 -3.28 -12.00 0.83
N SER A 32 -2.00 -11.98 0.47
CA SER A 32 -0.90 -11.61 1.37
C SER A 32 -0.65 -10.12 1.45
N ARG A 33 -1.13 -9.34 0.45
CA ARG A 33 -0.80 -7.91 0.29
C ARG A 33 0.69 -7.64 0.10
N GLU A 34 1.46 -8.64 -0.26
CA GLU A 34 2.88 -8.49 -0.58
C GLU A 34 3.09 -8.04 -2.02
N PHE A 35 4.25 -7.45 -2.29
CA PHE A 35 4.68 -7.10 -3.64
C PHE A 35 5.07 -8.38 -4.40
N LEU A 36 4.40 -8.62 -5.53
CA LEU A 36 4.69 -9.75 -6.40
C LEU A 36 5.99 -9.52 -7.16
N LEU A 37 6.97 -10.39 -6.93
CA LEU A 37 8.30 -10.28 -7.55
C LEU A 37 8.46 -11.13 -8.82
N SER A 38 7.39 -11.80 -9.27
CA SER A 38 7.44 -12.71 -10.42
C SER A 38 7.42 -12.02 -11.78
N ASP A 39 6.91 -10.79 -11.85
CA ASP A 39 6.78 -10.03 -13.12
C ASP A 39 7.11 -8.54 -12.88
N LEU A 40 8.35 -8.29 -12.48
CA LEU A 40 8.81 -6.94 -12.18
C LEU A 40 8.85 -6.05 -13.41
N SER A 41 8.49 -4.80 -13.22
CA SER A 41 8.63 -3.74 -14.22
C SER A 41 9.36 -2.52 -13.66
N SER A 42 9.80 -1.63 -14.54
CA SER A 42 10.37 -0.33 -14.22
C SER A 42 9.53 0.80 -14.81
N PRO A 43 9.58 2.02 -14.26
CA PRO A 43 8.93 3.17 -14.90
C PRO A 43 9.60 3.49 -16.25
N ASP A 44 8.80 3.69 -17.29
CA ASP A 44 9.29 4.08 -18.62
C ASP A 44 9.40 5.62 -18.75
N ILE A 45 10.27 6.20 -17.94
CA ILE A 45 10.53 7.64 -17.90
C ILE A 45 11.95 7.90 -17.35
N CYS A 46 12.50 9.08 -17.64
CA CYS A 46 13.70 9.54 -16.95
C CYS A 46 13.40 9.73 -15.46
N LEU A 47 14.17 9.09 -14.60
CA LEU A 47 13.96 9.09 -13.14
C LEU A 47 14.64 10.28 -12.43
N ASP A 48 15.36 11.14 -13.17
CA ASP A 48 15.96 12.33 -12.62
C ASP A 48 14.86 13.27 -12.04
N GLY A 49 15.00 13.62 -10.77
CA GLY A 49 14.01 14.44 -10.07
C GLY A 49 12.71 13.71 -9.66
N MET A 50 12.62 12.39 -9.89
CA MET A 50 11.42 11.60 -9.55
C MET A 50 11.47 10.97 -8.15
N SER A 51 12.40 11.36 -7.30
CA SER A 51 12.59 10.80 -5.94
C SER A 51 11.33 10.91 -5.05
N LYS A 52 10.46 11.87 -5.32
CA LYS A 52 9.17 12.01 -4.60
C LYS A 52 8.23 10.81 -4.77
N TYR A 53 8.44 10.00 -5.79
CA TYR A 53 7.65 8.79 -6.06
C TYR A 53 8.31 7.51 -5.53
N LEU A 54 9.46 7.62 -4.86
CA LEU A 54 10.07 6.51 -4.15
C LEU A 54 9.32 6.22 -2.86
N LEU A 55 9.10 4.94 -2.59
CA LEU A 55 8.58 4.48 -1.31
C LEU A 55 9.69 4.43 -0.27
N SER A 56 9.33 4.74 0.96
CA SER A 56 10.18 4.68 2.14
C SER A 56 9.56 3.75 3.19
N SER A 57 10.37 3.29 4.14
CA SER A 57 9.92 2.41 5.21
C SER A 57 8.68 2.97 5.92
N GLY A 58 7.63 2.15 6.00
CA GLY A 58 6.36 2.51 6.61
C GLY A 58 5.38 3.27 5.71
N ASP A 59 5.74 3.60 4.47
CA ASP A 59 4.77 4.13 3.50
C ASP A 59 3.74 3.05 3.16
N ILE A 60 2.46 3.44 3.11
CA ILE A 60 1.36 2.57 2.71
C ILE A 60 0.78 3.10 1.40
N VAL A 61 0.60 2.22 0.41
CA VAL A 61 -0.07 2.57 -0.84
C VAL A 61 -1.46 1.95 -0.92
N PHE A 62 -2.37 2.67 -1.53
CA PHE A 62 -3.80 2.36 -1.64
C PHE A 62 -4.20 2.36 -3.12
N ALA A 63 -4.83 1.30 -3.58
CA ALA A 63 -5.42 1.24 -4.91
C ALA A 63 -6.65 2.15 -5.00
N ARG A 64 -6.65 3.09 -5.95
CA ARG A 64 -7.69 4.14 -6.03
C ARG A 64 -8.85 3.83 -6.97
N THR A 65 -8.73 2.85 -7.86
CA THR A 65 -9.71 2.61 -8.93
C THR A 65 -9.94 1.13 -9.20
N GLY A 66 -11.09 0.84 -9.83
CA GLY A 66 -11.42 -0.46 -10.38
C GLY A 66 -11.81 -1.51 -9.36
N ALA A 67 -11.76 -2.77 -9.76
CA ALA A 67 -12.13 -3.92 -8.93
C ALA A 67 -11.25 -4.09 -7.68
N SER A 68 -10.03 -3.57 -7.72
CA SER A 68 -9.06 -3.62 -6.61
C SER A 68 -9.07 -2.38 -5.72
N VAL A 69 -10.05 -1.47 -5.88
CA VAL A 69 -10.17 -0.26 -5.04
C VAL A 69 -10.11 -0.63 -3.55
N GLY A 70 -9.31 0.10 -2.79
CA GLY A 70 -9.11 -0.18 -1.37
C GLY A 70 -7.99 -1.19 -1.05
N LYS A 71 -7.46 -1.92 -2.03
CA LYS A 71 -6.32 -2.82 -1.81
C LYS A 71 -5.10 -2.03 -1.36
N THR A 72 -4.39 -2.53 -0.35
CA THR A 72 -3.26 -1.84 0.27
C THR A 72 -2.00 -2.68 0.26
N TYR A 73 -0.85 -2.00 0.30
CA TYR A 73 0.47 -2.59 0.48
C TYR A 73 1.29 -1.66 1.37
N ILE A 74 2.03 -2.21 2.31
CA ILE A 74 3.02 -1.47 3.11
C ILE A 74 4.42 -1.76 2.58
N TYR A 75 5.17 -0.69 2.27
CA TYR A 75 6.54 -0.83 1.77
C TYR A 75 7.46 -1.47 2.82
N ARG A 76 8.27 -2.41 2.36
CA ARG A 76 9.31 -3.10 3.13
C ARG A 76 10.68 -2.78 2.53
N GLU A 77 11.68 -2.52 3.37
CA GLU A 77 13.05 -2.23 2.90
C GLU A 77 13.64 -3.36 2.04
N ASN A 78 13.24 -4.61 2.32
CA ASN A 78 13.64 -5.78 1.52
C ASN A 78 13.12 -5.73 0.07
N ASP A 79 12.12 -4.92 -0.22
CA ASP A 79 11.61 -4.74 -1.59
C ASP A 79 12.55 -3.86 -2.44
N GLY A 80 13.50 -3.17 -1.82
CA GLY A 80 14.52 -2.36 -2.48
C GLY A 80 13.99 -1.05 -3.03
N ILE A 81 14.48 -0.59 -4.18
CA ILE A 81 14.08 0.68 -4.80
C ILE A 81 12.74 0.48 -5.51
N VAL A 82 11.67 1.10 -4.98
CA VAL A 82 10.30 0.95 -5.50
C VAL A 82 9.68 2.32 -5.75
N TYR A 83 9.30 2.58 -6.99
CA TYR A 83 8.45 3.69 -7.41
C TYR A 83 7.00 3.23 -7.44
N PHE A 84 6.05 4.06 -7.02
CA PHE A 84 4.63 3.71 -7.05
C PHE A 84 3.89 4.41 -8.20
N ALA A 85 3.01 3.66 -8.86
CA ALA A 85 2.31 4.09 -10.07
C ALA A 85 1.10 4.99 -9.79
N GLY A 86 0.64 5.72 -10.80
CA GLY A 86 -0.39 6.76 -10.70
C GLY A 86 -1.79 6.29 -10.28
N PHE A 87 -2.10 4.98 -10.37
CA PHE A 87 -3.34 4.41 -9.82
C PHE A 87 -3.23 4.00 -8.35
N LEU A 88 -2.09 4.28 -7.72
CA LEU A 88 -1.86 4.14 -6.28
C LEU A 88 -1.77 5.52 -5.63
N ILE A 89 -2.23 5.58 -4.38
CA ILE A 89 -2.09 6.74 -3.51
C ILE A 89 -1.22 6.32 -2.34
N ARG A 90 -0.12 7.05 -2.08
CA ARG A 90 0.73 6.83 -0.92
C ARG A 90 0.22 7.60 0.27
N ALA A 91 0.12 6.96 1.42
CA ALA A 91 -0.03 7.60 2.71
C ALA A 91 1.27 7.49 3.53
N LYS A 92 1.72 8.62 4.08
CA LYS A 92 2.80 8.65 5.06
C LYS A 92 2.20 8.63 6.46
N VAL A 93 2.51 7.59 7.22
CA VAL A 93 2.04 7.46 8.59
C VAL A 93 2.77 8.47 9.48
N ASN A 94 2.02 9.20 10.32
CA ASN A 94 2.58 10.17 11.26
C ASN A 94 3.48 9.48 12.30
N GLN A 95 4.50 10.18 12.77
CA GLN A 95 5.46 9.66 13.75
C GLN A 95 4.82 9.21 15.07
N ASP A 96 3.65 9.72 15.41
CA ASP A 96 2.90 9.34 16.61
C ASP A 96 2.14 8.02 16.48
N ASN A 97 2.19 7.40 15.30
CA ASN A 97 1.50 6.17 15.00
C ASN A 97 2.47 5.10 14.47
N ASP A 98 2.06 3.84 14.61
CA ASP A 98 2.79 2.70 14.09
C ASP A 98 2.27 2.32 12.69
N ALA A 99 3.16 2.28 11.70
CA ALA A 99 2.78 2.03 10.31
C ALA A 99 2.22 0.62 10.09
N GLU A 100 2.75 -0.38 10.81
CA GLU A 100 2.24 -1.75 10.72
C GLU A 100 0.82 -1.83 11.27
N PHE A 101 0.54 -1.18 12.41
CA PHE A 101 -0.80 -1.11 12.98
C PHE A 101 -1.78 -0.44 12.01
N VAL A 102 -1.39 0.68 11.39
CA VAL A 102 -2.23 1.38 10.41
C VAL A 102 -2.49 0.48 9.20
N PHE A 103 -1.47 -0.20 8.68
CA PHE A 103 -1.63 -1.14 7.59
C PHE A 103 -2.57 -2.29 7.95
N GLN A 104 -2.38 -2.94 9.10
CA GLN A 104 -3.24 -4.03 9.56
C GLN A 104 -4.71 -3.59 9.72
N SER A 105 -4.94 -2.34 10.10
CA SER A 105 -6.30 -1.79 10.18
C SER A 105 -7.00 -1.71 8.82
N THR A 106 -6.23 -1.58 7.72
CA THR A 106 -6.77 -1.59 6.35
C THR A 106 -7.21 -3.00 5.88
N LEU A 107 -6.95 -4.02 6.67
CA LEU A 107 -7.41 -5.40 6.44
C LEU A 107 -8.66 -5.74 7.26
N SER A 108 -9.21 -4.78 7.99
CA SER A 108 -10.36 -4.98 8.87
C SER A 108 -11.69 -4.87 8.12
N PRO A 109 -12.76 -5.55 8.63
CA PRO A 109 -14.12 -5.42 8.09
C PRO A 109 -14.65 -3.98 8.09
N SER A 110 -14.24 -3.16 9.06
CA SER A 110 -14.66 -1.74 9.14
C SER A 110 -14.08 -0.93 7.98
N TYR A 111 -12.83 -1.16 7.63
CA TYR A 111 -12.21 -0.55 6.45
C TYR A 111 -12.86 -1.02 5.15
N GLU A 112 -13.09 -2.32 5.00
CA GLU A 112 -13.78 -2.87 3.81
C GLU A 112 -15.18 -2.25 3.64
N LYS A 113 -15.92 -2.10 4.74
CA LYS A 113 -17.23 -1.43 4.73
C LYS A 113 -17.10 0.02 4.27
N TYR A 114 -16.11 0.77 4.79
CA TYR A 114 -15.85 2.15 4.40
C TYR A 114 -15.56 2.25 2.90
N ILE A 115 -14.64 1.44 2.39
CA ILE A 115 -14.30 1.42 0.96
C ILE A 115 -15.50 1.08 0.09
N ARG A 116 -16.29 0.07 0.47
CA ARG A 116 -17.48 -0.32 -0.27
C ARG A 116 -18.50 0.81 -0.39
N ILE A 117 -18.70 1.59 0.67
CA ILE A 117 -19.64 2.71 0.67
C ILE A 117 -19.06 3.89 -0.12
N THR A 118 -17.81 4.27 0.16
CA THR A 118 -17.16 5.46 -0.41
C THR A 118 -16.89 5.31 -1.90
N SER A 119 -16.56 4.10 -2.37
CA SER A 119 -16.22 3.82 -3.77
C SER A 119 -17.44 3.74 -4.70
N GLN A 120 -18.67 3.74 -4.16
CA GLN A 120 -19.88 3.67 -4.98
C GLN A 120 -20.06 4.95 -5.81
N ARG A 121 -19.81 4.83 -7.11
CA ARG A 121 -19.96 5.90 -8.10
C ARG A 121 -20.70 5.35 -9.31
N SER A 122 -21.31 6.25 -10.09
CA SER A 122 -21.81 5.90 -11.42
C SER A 122 -20.62 5.61 -12.33
N GLY A 123 -20.46 4.38 -12.77
CA GLY A 123 -19.33 3.94 -13.57
C GLY A 123 -18.29 3.13 -12.79
N GLN A 124 -16.99 3.41 -13.00
CA GLN A 124 -15.92 2.66 -12.34
C GLN A 124 -15.79 3.04 -10.85
N PRO A 125 -15.72 2.05 -9.92
CA PRO A 125 -15.45 2.33 -8.51
C PRO A 125 -14.16 3.11 -8.31
N GLY A 126 -14.15 4.03 -7.34
CA GLY A 126 -12.97 4.84 -7.06
C GLY A 126 -13.02 5.49 -5.68
N VAL A 127 -11.83 5.69 -5.09
CA VAL A 127 -11.61 6.44 -3.85
C VAL A 127 -10.41 7.35 -4.08
N ASN A 128 -10.58 8.64 -3.82
CA ASN A 128 -9.52 9.63 -4.00
C ASN A 128 -8.70 9.85 -2.71
N ALA A 129 -7.66 10.66 -2.79
CA ALA A 129 -6.76 10.93 -1.68
C ALA A 129 -7.45 11.56 -0.47
N GLN A 130 -8.40 12.48 -0.69
CA GLN A 130 -9.17 13.11 0.37
C GLN A 130 -10.06 12.08 1.09
N GLU A 131 -10.77 11.26 0.33
CA GLU A 131 -11.64 10.22 0.87
C GLU A 131 -10.86 9.18 1.68
N TYR A 132 -9.65 8.80 1.25
CA TYR A 132 -8.77 7.96 2.07
C TYR A 132 -8.37 8.64 3.38
N GLY A 133 -8.12 9.96 3.33
CA GLY A 133 -7.80 10.75 4.52
C GLY A 133 -8.95 10.91 5.51
N GLU A 134 -10.19 10.76 5.06
CA GLU A 134 -11.41 10.86 5.88
C GLU A 134 -11.78 9.56 6.61
N TYR A 135 -11.04 8.48 6.35
CA TYR A 135 -11.27 7.22 7.09
C TYR A 135 -10.86 7.36 8.56
N ASP A 136 -11.85 7.28 9.42
CA ASP A 136 -11.65 7.34 10.87
C ASP A 136 -11.21 5.98 11.41
N LEU A 137 -10.02 5.97 12.00
CA LEU A 137 -9.46 4.82 12.68
C LEU A 137 -9.29 5.13 14.17
N PHE A 138 -9.99 4.35 15.01
CA PHE A 138 -9.75 4.40 16.44
C PHE A 138 -8.40 3.74 16.77
N ALA A 139 -7.53 4.46 17.46
CA ALA A 139 -6.18 4.02 17.76
C ALA A 139 -5.89 4.08 19.26
N PRO A 140 -5.30 3.01 19.83
CA PRO A 140 -4.75 3.04 21.19
C PRO A 140 -3.44 3.85 21.23
N SER A 141 -2.73 3.81 22.37
CA SER A 141 -1.41 4.43 22.48
C SER A 141 -0.42 3.85 21.45
N LYS A 142 0.61 4.62 21.10
CA LYS A 142 1.63 4.17 20.14
C LYS A 142 2.30 2.87 20.55
N GLU A 143 2.59 2.69 21.82
CA GLU A 143 3.19 1.47 22.36
C GLU A 143 2.29 0.26 22.14
N GLU A 144 0.99 0.43 22.34
CA GLU A 144 0.03 -0.63 22.10
C GLU A 144 -0.16 -0.91 20.60
N GLN A 145 -0.19 0.14 19.76
CA GLN A 145 -0.16 -0.02 18.31
C GLN A 145 1.02 -0.87 17.85
N GLN A 146 2.22 -0.59 18.37
CA GLN A 146 3.44 -1.36 18.04
C GLN A 146 3.31 -2.83 18.43
N ARG A 147 2.76 -3.12 19.61
CA ARG A 147 2.54 -4.50 20.08
C ARG A 147 1.55 -5.25 19.17
N ILE A 148 0.43 -4.60 18.84
CA ILE A 148 -0.60 -5.17 17.97
C ILE A 148 -0.04 -5.39 16.57
N GLY A 149 0.58 -4.38 15.96
CA GLY A 149 1.15 -4.45 14.63
C GLY A 149 2.23 -5.54 14.53
N HIS A 150 3.14 -5.61 15.49
CA HIS A 150 4.17 -6.65 15.55
C HIS A 150 3.59 -8.07 15.67
N PHE A 151 2.58 -8.24 16.52
CA PHE A 151 1.91 -9.52 16.72
C PHE A 151 1.20 -10.00 15.43
N LEU A 152 0.41 -9.14 14.80
CA LEU A 152 -0.32 -9.47 13.58
C LEU A 152 0.63 -9.76 12.42
N ARG A 153 1.69 -8.97 12.25
CA ARG A 153 2.73 -9.24 11.27
C ARG A 153 3.42 -10.59 11.50
N GLY A 154 3.63 -10.96 12.76
CA GLY A 154 4.16 -12.27 13.11
C GLY A 154 3.27 -13.42 12.64
N ILE A 155 1.95 -13.27 12.76
CA ILE A 155 0.96 -14.23 12.26
C ILE A 155 1.01 -14.30 10.73
N ASP A 156 1.02 -13.18 10.03
CA ASP A 156 1.10 -13.13 8.56
C ASP A 156 2.34 -13.84 8.04
N ASN A 157 3.49 -13.63 8.67
CA ASN A 157 4.74 -14.32 8.33
C ASN A 157 4.61 -15.85 8.49
N LEU A 158 3.98 -16.33 9.56
CA LEU A 158 3.75 -17.76 9.78
C LEU A 158 2.82 -18.36 8.72
N ILE A 159 1.75 -17.66 8.35
CA ILE A 159 0.82 -18.08 7.29
C ILE A 159 1.57 -18.19 5.95
N THR A 160 2.33 -17.17 5.59
CA THR A 160 3.10 -17.13 4.34
C THR A 160 4.14 -18.28 4.29
N LEU A 161 4.83 -18.54 5.39
CA LEU A 161 5.79 -19.67 5.49
C LEU A 161 5.12 -21.02 5.32
N HIS A 162 3.90 -21.19 5.86
CA HIS A 162 3.13 -22.43 5.69
C HIS A 162 2.67 -22.64 4.25
N GLN A 163 2.21 -21.59 3.59
CA GLN A 163 1.75 -21.65 2.20
C GLN A 163 2.88 -21.98 1.21
N ARG A 164 4.12 -21.56 1.50
CA ARG A 164 5.30 -21.87 0.66
C ARG A 164 5.82 -23.31 0.81
N LYS A 165 5.38 -24.04 1.83
CA LYS A 165 5.79 -25.44 2.08
C LYS A 165 4.82 -26.47 1.51
N GLY A 166 3.67 -26.05 1.04
CA GLY A 166 2.67 -26.87 0.35
C GLY A 166 2.75 -26.69 -1.14
#